data_e8ca9b5ac719be233506010dec952f68
#
_entry.id   e8ca9b5ac719be233506010dec952f68
#
_cell.length_a   1.000
_cell.length_b   1.000
_cell.length_c   1.000
_cell.angle_alpha   90.00
_cell.angle_beta   90.00
_cell.angle_gamma   90.00
#
_symmetry.space_group_name_H-M   'P 1'
#
loop_
_entity.id
_entity.type
_entity.pdbx_description
1 polymer ?
#
loop_
_entity_poly.entity_id
_entity_poly.type
_entity_poly.pdbx_seq_one_letter_code
_entity_poly.pdbx_strand_id
1 'polypeptide(L)'
;MQLRILLSISSVLLLTAFATIQAQTTRPQNEIEVRGVLAVPSGEARFSSNGNTGEGISFSRDFDFRNELGFALRYTRRSENGKHKFLGEYSQTTWNRNTTLSRSFTFRDQTYLANLDASADLRLSDFRVMYAYRWGNDKIRVGPMVDMGVVSTRLNVSGTTNNGTRSDSGKITKFAATVGYDLDYDPTPRINIFNNLGAIAFQGERLFHVEGGVRIFATTHLGFSGGYKAQRYRVEKDDDFILVRTHGPFFGGVFRF
;
A
#
# COMPACT_ATOMS: atom_id res chain seq x y z
N MET A 1 3.37 15.96 -25.14
CA MET A 1 4.78 15.58 -25.40
C MET A 1 5.33 14.52 -24.43
N GLN A 2 4.63 14.19 -23.35
CA GLN A 2 5.09 13.18 -22.36
C GLN A 2 4.76 11.72 -22.70
N LEU A 3 3.81 11.45 -23.60
CA LEU A 3 3.40 10.07 -23.92
C LEU A 3 4.39 9.31 -24.84
N ARG A 4 5.25 10.03 -25.56
CA ARG A 4 6.24 9.42 -26.48
C ARG A 4 7.49 8.88 -25.77
N ILE A 5 7.78 9.35 -24.56
CA ILE A 5 8.96 8.90 -23.79
C ILE A 5 8.70 7.55 -23.10
N LEU A 6 7.46 7.27 -22.69
CA LEU A 6 7.08 6.00 -22.07
C LEU A 6 7.11 4.80 -23.03
N LEU A 7 6.81 5.03 -24.31
CA LEU A 7 6.84 3.98 -25.33
C LEU A 7 8.25 3.57 -25.77
N SER A 8 9.24 4.47 -25.67
CA SER A 8 10.63 4.18 -26.05
C SER A 8 11.38 3.37 -24.99
N ILE A 9 11.01 3.46 -23.72
CA ILE A 9 11.64 2.68 -22.63
C ILE A 9 11.13 1.23 -22.66
N SER A 10 9.87 1.00 -23.04
CA SER A 10 9.29 -0.33 -23.13
C SER A 10 9.92 -1.19 -24.27
N SER A 11 10.41 -0.56 -25.33
CA SER A 11 10.96 -1.28 -26.49
C SER A 11 12.39 -1.77 -26.28
N VAL A 12 13.18 -1.14 -25.44
CA VAL A 12 14.56 -1.53 -25.16
C VAL A 12 14.65 -2.70 -24.17
N LEU A 13 13.67 -2.87 -23.28
CA LEU A 13 13.63 -3.97 -22.30
C LEU A 13 13.18 -5.31 -22.91
N LEU A 14 12.57 -5.32 -24.08
CA LEU A 14 12.09 -6.56 -24.73
C LEU A 14 13.18 -7.28 -25.56
N LEU A 15 14.24 -6.63 -25.96
CA LEU A 15 15.23 -7.17 -26.90
C LEU A 15 16.42 -7.91 -26.27
N THR A 16 16.59 -7.86 -24.96
CA THR A 16 17.71 -8.56 -24.26
C THR A 16 17.33 -9.90 -23.62
N ALA A 17 16.12 -10.38 -23.81
CA ALA A 17 15.56 -11.55 -23.10
C ALA A 17 15.88 -12.93 -23.72
N PHE A 18 16.70 -13.05 -24.75
CA PHE A 18 17.01 -14.33 -25.42
C PHE A 18 18.41 -14.89 -25.12
N ALA A 19 18.96 -14.69 -23.94
CA ALA A 19 20.21 -15.32 -23.56
C ALA A 19 20.01 -16.52 -22.62
N THR A 20 20.27 -17.71 -23.18
CA THR A 20 20.61 -19.00 -22.54
C THR A 20 19.90 -19.39 -21.25
N ILE A 21 18.97 -20.33 -21.41
CA ILE A 21 18.34 -21.10 -20.34
C ILE A 21 19.38 -22.13 -19.82
N GLN A 22 20.10 -21.78 -18.76
CA GLN A 22 20.71 -22.77 -17.89
C GLN A 22 19.74 -23.07 -16.76
N ALA A 23 19.37 -24.33 -16.62
CA ALA A 23 18.55 -24.79 -15.52
C ALA A 23 19.33 -24.59 -14.20
N GLN A 24 19.06 -23.54 -13.46
CA GLN A 24 19.54 -23.40 -12.09
C GLN A 24 18.72 -24.32 -11.19
N THR A 25 19.40 -25.25 -10.53
CA THR A 25 18.83 -26.18 -9.55
C THR A 25 18.50 -25.51 -8.21
N THR A 26 19.02 -24.30 -7.98
CA THR A 26 18.77 -23.52 -6.76
C THR A 26 17.99 -22.25 -7.07
N ARG A 27 16.89 -22.03 -6.34
CA ARG A 27 16.09 -20.83 -6.45
C ARG A 27 16.85 -19.63 -5.91
N PRO A 28 16.92 -18.49 -6.62
CA PRO A 28 17.49 -17.27 -6.09
C PRO A 28 16.86 -16.88 -4.74
N GLN A 29 17.70 -16.54 -3.78
CA GLN A 29 17.27 -16.28 -2.40
C GLN A 29 16.76 -14.86 -2.19
N ASN A 30 17.24 -13.94 -3.02
CA ASN A 30 16.93 -12.51 -2.89
C ASN A 30 16.08 -12.04 -4.06
N GLU A 31 15.11 -11.18 -3.77
CA GLU A 31 14.26 -10.53 -4.77
C GLU A 31 14.09 -9.05 -4.42
N ILE A 32 14.19 -8.19 -5.42
CA ILE A 32 13.75 -6.80 -5.34
C ILE A 32 12.59 -6.64 -6.30
N GLU A 33 11.53 -5.97 -5.84
CA GLU A 33 10.31 -5.76 -6.62
C GLU A 33 9.89 -4.29 -6.53
N VAL A 34 9.73 -3.65 -7.69
CA VAL A 34 9.18 -2.28 -7.80
C VAL A 34 7.78 -2.39 -8.36
N ARG A 35 6.80 -1.77 -7.69
CA ARG A 35 5.38 -1.89 -8.03
C ARG A 35 4.71 -0.53 -8.19
N GLY A 36 3.80 -0.47 -9.16
CA GLY A 36 2.70 0.48 -9.18
C GLY A 36 1.48 -0.15 -8.51
N VAL A 37 0.83 0.57 -7.61
CA VAL A 37 -0.39 0.13 -6.92
C VAL A 37 -1.50 1.12 -7.23
N LEU A 38 -2.54 0.69 -7.94
CA LEU A 38 -3.69 1.53 -8.23
C LEU A 38 -4.67 1.42 -7.05
N ALA A 39 -4.60 2.38 -6.13
CA ALA A 39 -5.31 2.31 -4.87
C ALA A 39 -6.53 3.23 -4.84
N VAL A 40 -7.67 2.68 -4.41
CA VAL A 40 -8.91 3.41 -4.13
C VAL A 40 -9.03 3.60 -2.63
N PRO A 41 -9.06 4.86 -2.12
CA PRO A 41 -9.21 5.10 -0.70
C PRO A 41 -10.69 5.16 -0.32
N SER A 42 -11.04 4.65 0.85
CA SER A 42 -12.33 4.86 1.50
C SER A 42 -12.14 4.95 3.01
N GLY A 43 -13.12 5.50 3.70
CA GLY A 43 -13.06 5.66 5.14
C GLY A 43 -13.31 7.09 5.57
N GLU A 44 -12.79 7.43 6.74
CA GLU A 44 -13.03 8.73 7.37
C GLU A 44 -11.88 9.13 8.28
N ALA A 45 -11.72 10.41 8.50
CA ALA A 45 -10.78 10.98 9.45
C ALA A 45 -11.48 12.01 10.33
N ARG A 46 -11.07 12.10 11.59
CA ARG A 46 -11.45 13.14 12.54
C ARG A 46 -10.20 13.64 13.23
N PHE A 47 -9.98 14.93 13.18
CA PHE A 47 -8.86 15.57 13.85
C PHE A 47 -9.38 16.68 14.73
N SER A 48 -8.98 16.64 15.99
CA SER A 48 -9.38 17.57 17.04
C SER A 48 -8.28 18.59 17.31
N SER A 49 -8.59 19.70 17.94
CA SER A 49 -7.63 20.70 18.36
C SER A 49 -8.20 21.51 19.53
N ASN A 50 -7.33 21.89 20.49
CA ASN A 50 -7.66 22.77 21.62
C ASN A 50 -8.92 22.38 22.42
N GLY A 51 -9.14 21.06 22.58
CA GLY A 51 -10.33 20.55 23.28
C GLY A 51 -11.62 20.53 22.44
N ASN A 52 -11.59 21.02 21.21
CA ASN A 52 -12.70 20.91 20.25
C ASN A 52 -12.58 19.63 19.46
N THR A 53 -13.58 18.78 19.55
CA THR A 53 -13.66 17.57 18.73
C THR A 53 -14.03 17.94 17.31
N GLY A 54 -13.15 17.67 16.35
CA GLY A 54 -13.43 17.84 14.92
C GLY A 54 -14.57 16.90 14.46
N GLU A 55 -15.17 17.23 13.34
CA GLU A 55 -16.17 16.37 12.70
C GLU A 55 -15.50 15.27 11.86
N GLY A 56 -16.20 14.15 11.68
CA GLY A 56 -15.77 13.08 10.78
C GLY A 56 -15.86 13.52 9.31
N ILE A 57 -14.72 13.44 8.63
CA ILE A 57 -14.58 13.74 7.20
C ILE A 57 -14.52 12.43 6.44
N SER A 58 -15.49 12.17 5.58
CA SER A 58 -15.56 10.98 4.73
C SER A 58 -14.76 11.19 3.45
N PHE A 59 -13.82 10.29 3.16
CA PHE A 59 -12.97 10.38 1.96
C PHE A 59 -13.76 10.26 0.66
N SER A 60 -14.82 9.46 0.63
CA SER A 60 -15.64 9.27 -0.55
C SER A 60 -16.77 10.30 -0.66
N ARG A 61 -17.45 10.64 0.46
CA ARG A 61 -18.61 11.55 0.42
C ARG A 61 -18.20 13.01 0.31
N ASP A 62 -17.20 13.44 1.11
CA ASP A 62 -16.87 14.84 1.24
C ASP A 62 -15.85 15.31 0.20
N PHE A 63 -14.97 14.39 -0.29
CA PHE A 63 -13.93 14.72 -1.27
C PHE A 63 -13.96 13.88 -2.55
N ASP A 64 -14.75 12.80 -2.63
CA ASP A 64 -14.81 11.91 -3.80
C ASP A 64 -13.40 11.50 -4.27
N PHE A 65 -12.52 11.07 -3.35
CA PHE A 65 -11.20 10.58 -3.73
C PHE A 65 -11.36 9.37 -4.65
N ARG A 66 -10.66 9.39 -5.76
CA ARG A 66 -10.66 8.33 -6.77
C ARG A 66 -9.40 7.48 -6.68
N ASN A 67 -9.32 6.50 -7.55
CA ASN A 67 -8.14 5.67 -7.69
C ASN A 67 -6.93 6.49 -8.15
N GLU A 68 -5.82 6.34 -7.41
CA GLU A 68 -4.54 6.96 -7.73
C GLU A 68 -3.42 5.92 -7.75
N LEU A 69 -2.41 6.19 -8.58
CA LEU A 69 -1.26 5.33 -8.70
C LEU A 69 -0.26 5.68 -7.59
N GLY A 70 -0.10 4.76 -6.65
CA GLY A 70 0.99 4.76 -5.68
C GLY A 70 2.15 3.89 -6.14
N PHE A 71 3.23 3.91 -5.38
CA PHE A 71 4.37 3.04 -5.61
C PHE A 71 4.69 2.18 -4.38
N ALA A 72 5.33 1.03 -4.61
CA ALA A 72 5.93 0.23 -3.55
C ALA A 72 7.27 -0.32 -3.99
N LEU A 73 8.22 -0.37 -3.04
CA LEU A 73 9.49 -1.04 -3.17
C LEU A 73 9.51 -2.18 -2.16
N ARG A 74 9.79 -3.39 -2.64
CA ARG A 74 9.83 -4.59 -1.81
C ARG A 74 11.18 -5.31 -1.99
N TYR A 75 11.75 -5.73 -0.88
CA TYR A 75 12.85 -6.67 -0.82
C TYR A 75 12.37 -7.96 -0.14
N THR A 76 12.69 -9.10 -0.71
CA THR A 76 12.38 -10.42 -0.13
C THR A 76 13.65 -11.26 -0.09
N ARG A 77 13.92 -11.85 1.07
CA ARG A 77 14.97 -12.84 1.25
C ARG A 77 14.39 -14.17 1.72
N ARG A 78 14.81 -15.26 1.09
CA ARG A 78 14.47 -16.63 1.50
C ARG A 78 15.72 -17.36 1.93
N SER A 79 15.60 -18.24 2.94
CA SER A 79 16.68 -19.20 3.27
C SER A 79 16.82 -20.25 2.18
N GLU A 80 17.97 -20.87 2.08
CA GLU A 80 18.26 -21.95 1.12
C GLU A 80 17.23 -23.07 1.17
N ASN A 81 16.85 -23.51 2.37
CA ASN A 81 15.83 -24.54 2.57
C ASN A 81 14.39 -24.02 2.36
N GLY A 82 14.22 -22.73 2.05
CA GLY A 82 12.94 -22.06 1.81
C GLY A 82 12.00 -21.94 3.02
N LYS A 83 12.44 -22.40 4.22
CA LYS A 83 11.61 -22.37 5.43
C LYS A 83 11.45 -20.98 6.02
N HIS A 84 12.45 -20.12 5.89
CA HIS A 84 12.42 -18.75 6.41
C HIS A 84 12.24 -17.76 5.27
N LYS A 85 11.34 -16.82 5.43
CA LYS A 85 11.12 -15.71 4.50
C LYS A 85 11.10 -14.41 5.28
N PHE A 86 11.94 -13.47 4.86
CA PHE A 86 11.95 -12.08 5.30
C PHE A 86 11.48 -11.20 4.16
N LEU A 87 10.66 -10.22 4.46
CA LEU A 87 10.20 -9.24 3.48
C LEU A 87 10.24 -7.85 4.13
N GLY A 88 10.84 -6.88 3.44
CA GLY A 88 10.75 -5.47 3.74
C GLY A 88 9.99 -4.76 2.61
N GLU A 89 9.02 -3.93 2.94
CA GLU A 89 8.26 -3.15 1.96
C GLU A 89 8.10 -1.72 2.43
N TYR A 90 8.33 -0.79 1.52
CA TYR A 90 7.88 0.58 1.65
C TYR A 90 6.87 0.88 0.57
N SER A 91 5.74 1.47 0.91
CA SER A 91 4.74 1.91 -0.06
C SER A 91 4.21 3.31 0.28
N GLN A 92 3.87 4.07 -0.76
CA GLN A 92 3.26 5.39 -0.63
C GLN A 92 2.24 5.61 -1.72
N THR A 93 1.08 6.14 -1.32
CA THR A 93 0.06 6.65 -2.24
C THR A 93 -0.41 8.02 -1.75
N THR A 94 -0.61 8.93 -2.70
CA THR A 94 -1.14 10.27 -2.44
C THR A 94 -2.35 10.48 -3.34
N TRP A 95 -3.46 10.88 -2.73
CA TRP A 95 -4.71 11.22 -3.42
C TRP A 95 -4.94 12.72 -3.28
N ASN A 96 -5.07 13.40 -4.41
CA ASN A 96 -5.35 14.84 -4.46
C ASN A 96 -6.74 15.06 -5.05
N ARG A 97 -7.52 15.95 -4.45
CA ARG A 97 -8.85 16.27 -4.94
C ARG A 97 -9.21 17.72 -4.72
N ASN A 98 -9.76 18.32 -5.76
CA ASN A 98 -10.45 19.61 -5.67
C ASN A 98 -11.94 19.31 -5.86
N THR A 99 -12.78 19.87 -5.00
CA THR A 99 -14.23 19.66 -5.02
C THR A 99 -14.95 20.86 -4.43
N THR A 100 -16.22 21.05 -4.80
CA THR A 100 -17.11 21.94 -4.10
C THR A 100 -17.77 21.14 -2.98
N LEU A 101 -17.65 21.59 -1.74
CA LEU A 101 -18.15 20.90 -0.55
C LEU A 101 -19.66 20.78 -0.58
N SER A 102 -20.20 19.59 -0.37
CA SER A 102 -21.64 19.35 -0.26
C SER A 102 -22.22 19.71 1.12
N ARG A 103 -21.36 19.83 2.13
CA ARG A 103 -21.72 20.23 3.51
C ARG A 103 -20.57 21.00 4.15
N SER A 104 -20.90 21.80 5.16
CA SER A 104 -19.88 22.36 6.06
C SER A 104 -19.38 21.28 7.00
N PHE A 105 -18.12 21.35 7.40
CA PHE A 105 -17.52 20.50 8.44
C PHE A 105 -16.41 21.23 9.19
N THR A 106 -16.18 20.83 10.42
CA THR A 106 -15.08 21.34 11.24
C THR A 106 -13.90 20.38 11.19
N PHE A 107 -12.75 20.89 10.73
CA PHE A 107 -11.47 20.19 10.74
C PHE A 107 -10.50 20.94 11.62
N ARG A 108 -10.12 20.34 12.75
CA ARG A 108 -9.47 21.05 13.85
C ARG A 108 -10.32 22.22 14.34
N ASP A 109 -9.79 23.42 14.33
CA ASP A 109 -10.46 24.64 14.82
C ASP A 109 -11.12 25.46 13.69
N GLN A 110 -11.13 24.93 12.46
CA GLN A 110 -11.64 25.67 11.30
C GLN A 110 -12.89 24.98 10.73
N THR A 111 -13.94 25.77 10.51
CA THR A 111 -15.15 25.32 9.82
C THR A 111 -15.06 25.68 8.35
N TYR A 112 -14.97 24.68 7.50
CA TYR A 112 -15.03 24.78 6.04
C TYR A 112 -16.49 24.84 5.59
N LEU A 113 -16.81 25.78 4.71
CA LEU A 113 -18.19 26.09 4.37
C LEU A 113 -18.69 25.27 3.17
N ALA A 114 -19.96 24.83 3.26
CA ALA A 114 -20.65 24.17 2.15
C ALA A 114 -20.78 25.11 0.92
N ASN A 115 -20.90 24.49 -0.25
CA ASN A 115 -21.04 25.15 -1.57
C ASN A 115 -19.85 26.04 -1.96
N LEU A 116 -18.71 25.87 -1.30
CA LEU A 116 -17.46 26.56 -1.65
C LEU A 116 -16.38 25.52 -2.03
N ASP A 117 -15.44 25.98 -2.84
CA ASP A 117 -14.37 25.12 -3.31
C ASP A 117 -13.37 24.80 -2.19
N ALA A 118 -13.01 23.54 -2.12
CA ALA A 118 -12.00 23.02 -1.22
C ALA A 118 -11.09 22.02 -1.94
N SER A 119 -9.86 21.92 -1.46
CA SER A 119 -8.91 20.90 -1.89
C SER A 119 -8.53 20.01 -0.71
N ALA A 120 -8.31 18.74 -0.99
CA ALA A 120 -7.78 17.80 -0.01
C ALA A 120 -6.64 16.97 -0.61
N ASP A 121 -5.60 16.77 0.21
CA ASP A 121 -4.48 15.88 -0.07
C ASP A 121 -4.43 14.82 1.03
N LEU A 122 -4.68 13.56 0.66
CA LEU A 122 -4.58 12.41 1.55
C LEU A 122 -3.33 11.61 1.18
N ARG A 123 -2.38 11.48 2.09
CA ARG A 123 -1.18 10.67 1.92
C ARG A 123 -1.16 9.51 2.90
N LEU A 124 -0.98 8.32 2.37
CA LEU A 124 -0.73 7.10 3.13
C LEU A 124 0.68 6.60 2.81
N SER A 125 1.51 6.44 3.84
CA SER A 125 2.83 5.82 3.74
C SER A 125 2.90 4.65 4.71
N ASP A 126 3.43 3.53 4.25
CA ASP A 126 3.50 2.27 5.00
C ASP A 126 4.89 1.67 4.82
N PHE A 127 5.58 1.43 5.94
CA PHE A 127 6.81 0.66 5.98
C PHE A 127 6.59 -0.59 6.81
N ARG A 128 6.86 -1.77 6.24
CA ARG A 128 6.65 -3.07 6.88
C ARG A 128 7.86 -3.97 6.79
N VAL A 129 8.05 -4.76 7.84
CA VAL A 129 8.96 -5.89 7.86
C VAL A 129 8.18 -7.13 8.28
N MET A 130 8.21 -8.16 7.47
CA MET A 130 7.53 -9.44 7.69
C MET A 130 8.55 -10.56 7.85
N TYR A 131 8.25 -11.45 8.78
CA TYR A 131 8.91 -12.74 8.89
C TYR A 131 7.87 -13.86 8.83
N ALA A 132 8.15 -14.88 8.02
CA ALA A 132 7.35 -16.09 7.95
C ALA A 132 8.21 -17.35 8.14
N TYR A 133 7.72 -18.27 8.96
CA TYR A 133 8.26 -19.62 9.02
C TYR A 133 7.33 -20.55 8.25
N ARG A 134 7.86 -21.23 7.23
CA ARG A 134 7.06 -21.97 6.26
C ARG A 134 7.49 -23.43 6.18
N TRP A 135 6.52 -24.28 6.01
CA TRP A 135 6.70 -25.71 5.73
C TRP A 135 6.02 -26.06 4.41
N GLY A 136 6.33 -27.24 3.90
CA GLY A 136 5.87 -27.73 2.59
C GLY A 136 7.02 -28.31 1.78
N ASN A 137 6.84 -28.33 0.48
CA ASN A 137 7.82 -28.84 -0.48
C ASN A 137 8.29 -27.75 -1.44
N ASP A 138 9.03 -28.11 -2.49
CA ASP A 138 9.58 -27.16 -3.46
C ASP A 138 8.51 -26.44 -4.29
N LYS A 139 7.29 -26.99 -4.39
CA LYS A 139 6.19 -26.38 -5.13
C LYS A 139 5.28 -25.54 -4.26
N ILE A 140 4.99 -25.94 -3.04
CA ILE A 140 4.07 -25.21 -2.16
C ILE A 140 4.68 -25.05 -0.78
N ARG A 141 4.67 -23.84 -0.28
CA ARG A 141 5.12 -23.47 1.06
C ARG A 141 4.09 -22.57 1.70
N VAL A 142 3.69 -22.92 2.90
CA VAL A 142 2.73 -22.14 3.70
C VAL A 142 3.18 -22.12 5.15
N GLY A 143 2.90 -21.05 5.84
CA GLY A 143 3.18 -20.98 7.27
C GLY A 143 2.74 -19.68 7.92
N PRO A 144 2.80 -19.62 9.26
CA PRO A 144 2.51 -18.43 10.00
C PRO A 144 3.49 -17.33 9.67
N MET A 145 3.00 -16.10 9.74
CA MET A 145 3.80 -14.90 9.61
C MET A 145 3.51 -13.91 10.74
N VAL A 146 4.51 -13.11 11.04
CA VAL A 146 4.42 -11.89 11.85
C VAL A 146 4.89 -10.74 10.97
N ASP A 147 4.16 -9.66 11.00
CA ASP A 147 4.44 -8.44 10.26
C ASP A 147 4.41 -7.26 11.24
N MET A 148 5.38 -6.38 11.15
CA MET A 148 5.46 -5.17 11.97
C MET A 148 5.93 -3.99 11.11
N GLY A 149 5.44 -2.81 11.43
CA GLY A 149 5.79 -1.63 10.65
C GLY A 149 5.25 -0.33 11.21
N VAL A 150 5.40 0.71 10.41
CA VAL A 150 4.93 2.06 10.72
C VAL A 150 4.02 2.53 9.61
N VAL A 151 2.79 2.86 9.97
CA VAL A 151 1.81 3.48 9.08
C VAL A 151 1.68 4.95 9.41
N SER A 152 1.82 5.81 8.42
CA SER A 152 1.64 7.25 8.54
C SER A 152 0.58 7.73 7.56
N THR A 153 -0.46 8.36 8.10
CA THR A 153 -1.51 8.99 7.30
C THR A 153 -1.50 10.48 7.58
N ARG A 154 -1.54 11.28 6.51
CA ARG A 154 -1.67 12.73 6.56
C ARG A 154 -2.83 13.16 5.70
N LEU A 155 -3.69 14.01 6.24
CA LEU A 155 -4.76 14.69 5.52
C LEU A 155 -4.52 16.19 5.61
N ASN A 156 -4.35 16.85 4.47
CA ASN A 156 -4.34 18.30 4.36
C ASN A 156 -5.67 18.73 3.75
N VAL A 157 -6.27 19.78 4.27
CA VAL A 157 -7.50 20.37 3.75
C VAL A 157 -7.27 21.87 3.57
N SER A 158 -7.61 22.39 2.41
CA SER A 158 -7.57 23.82 2.12
C SER A 158 -8.91 24.26 1.52
N GLY A 159 -9.40 25.41 1.90
CA GLY A 159 -10.69 25.92 1.41
C GLY A 159 -11.12 27.19 2.11
N THR A 160 -12.32 27.64 1.79
CA THR A 160 -12.91 28.83 2.40
C THR A 160 -13.57 28.49 3.72
N THR A 161 -13.22 29.25 4.75
CA THR A 161 -13.78 29.16 6.12
C THR A 161 -14.46 30.48 6.46
N ASN A 162 -15.08 30.56 7.65
CA ASN A 162 -15.63 31.80 8.18
C ASN A 162 -14.59 32.94 8.32
N ASN A 163 -13.29 32.59 8.37
CA ASN A 163 -12.17 33.49 8.55
C ASN A 163 -11.31 33.67 7.27
N GLY A 164 -11.91 33.43 6.09
CA GLY A 164 -11.22 33.48 4.80
C GLY A 164 -10.62 32.13 4.39
N THR A 165 -9.79 32.13 3.35
CA THR A 165 -9.15 30.90 2.87
C THR A 165 -8.09 30.42 3.87
N ARG A 166 -8.18 29.14 4.26
CA ARG A 166 -7.29 28.49 5.22
C ARG A 166 -6.82 27.14 4.71
N SER A 167 -5.71 26.68 5.28
CA SER A 167 -5.16 25.35 5.03
C SER A 167 -4.73 24.73 6.35
N ASP A 168 -5.24 23.56 6.64
CA ASP A 168 -4.95 22.80 7.85
C ASP A 168 -4.50 21.39 7.54
N SER A 169 -3.71 20.80 8.44
CA SER A 169 -3.19 19.45 8.26
C SER A 169 -3.32 18.62 9.52
N GLY A 170 -3.81 17.37 9.35
CA GLY A 170 -3.81 16.35 10.38
C GLY A 170 -2.86 15.21 10.01
N LYS A 171 -2.11 14.68 10.98
CA LYS A 171 -1.19 13.55 10.78
C LYS A 171 -1.27 12.58 11.94
N ILE A 172 -1.46 11.30 11.63
CA ILE A 172 -1.33 10.20 12.59
C ILE A 172 -0.24 9.27 12.09
N THR A 173 0.71 8.93 12.97
CA THR A 173 1.74 7.92 12.70
C THR A 173 1.70 6.91 13.83
N LYS A 174 1.58 5.63 13.48
CA LYS A 174 1.48 4.54 14.44
C LYS A 174 2.35 3.36 14.04
N PHE A 175 2.88 2.69 15.06
CA PHE A 175 3.42 1.36 14.91
C PHE A 175 2.28 0.35 14.79
N ALA A 176 2.45 -0.61 13.89
CA ALA A 176 1.48 -1.64 13.58
C ALA A 176 2.15 -2.99 13.60
N ALA A 177 1.51 -3.98 14.20
CA ALA A 177 1.93 -5.38 14.14
C ALA A 177 0.72 -6.24 13.74
N THR A 178 0.95 -7.27 12.94
CA THR A 178 -0.08 -8.24 12.56
C THR A 178 0.46 -9.65 12.64
N VAL A 179 -0.44 -10.60 12.81
CA VAL A 179 -0.16 -12.03 12.69
C VAL A 179 -1.04 -12.62 11.59
N GLY A 180 -0.55 -13.64 10.93
CA GLY A 180 -1.30 -14.22 9.83
C GLY A 180 -0.59 -15.38 9.17
N TYR A 181 -0.78 -15.52 7.86
CA TYR A 181 -0.10 -16.56 7.09
C TYR A 181 0.50 -16.03 5.79
N ASP A 182 1.52 -16.73 5.32
CA ASP A 182 2.19 -16.53 4.04
C ASP A 182 2.12 -17.84 3.23
N LEU A 183 1.78 -17.73 1.96
CA LEU A 183 1.71 -18.81 1.00
C LEU A 183 2.49 -18.45 -0.26
N ASP A 184 3.36 -19.36 -0.68
CA ASP A 184 3.97 -19.35 -2.02
C ASP A 184 3.65 -20.70 -2.70
N TYR A 185 3.14 -20.66 -3.95
CA TYR A 185 2.95 -21.81 -4.81
C TYR A 185 3.71 -21.60 -6.11
N ASP A 186 4.64 -22.49 -6.40
CA ASP A 186 5.55 -22.47 -7.56
C ASP A 186 5.22 -23.67 -8.49
N PRO A 187 4.17 -23.59 -9.34
CA PRO A 187 3.84 -24.68 -10.26
C PRO A 187 4.98 -24.98 -11.23
N THR A 188 5.76 -23.98 -11.59
CA THR A 188 6.97 -24.08 -12.41
C THR A 188 8.06 -23.16 -11.86
N PRO A 189 9.33 -23.32 -12.25
CA PRO A 189 10.41 -22.39 -11.86
C PRO A 189 10.18 -20.94 -12.31
N ARG A 190 9.32 -20.72 -13.29
CA ARG A 190 9.01 -19.40 -13.87
C ARG A 190 7.74 -18.75 -13.33
N ILE A 191 6.91 -19.49 -12.62
CA ILE A 191 5.63 -18.98 -12.12
C ILE A 191 5.60 -19.14 -10.60
N ASN A 192 5.36 -18.04 -9.89
CA ASN A 192 5.11 -18.03 -8.46
C ASN A 192 3.74 -17.39 -8.20
N ILE A 193 2.85 -18.11 -7.58
CA ILE A 193 1.58 -17.62 -7.06
C ILE A 193 1.78 -17.42 -5.56
N PHE A 194 1.44 -16.25 -5.05
CA PHE A 194 1.65 -15.92 -3.65
C PHE A 194 0.40 -15.31 -3.03
N ASN A 195 0.26 -15.53 -1.74
CA ASN A 195 -0.76 -14.88 -0.92
C ASN A 195 -0.20 -14.64 0.47
N ASN A 196 -0.46 -13.46 1.03
CA ASN A 196 -0.24 -13.17 2.43
C ASN A 196 -1.44 -12.44 3.02
N LEU A 197 -1.76 -12.78 4.24
CA LEU A 197 -2.85 -12.19 5.00
C LEU A 197 -2.39 -11.97 6.43
N GLY A 198 -2.56 -10.75 6.91
CA GLY A 198 -2.28 -10.39 8.29
C GLY A 198 -3.42 -9.58 8.91
N ALA A 199 -3.66 -9.82 10.18
CA ALA A 199 -4.67 -9.12 10.95
C ALA A 199 -4.26 -8.96 12.40
N ILE A 200 -4.73 -7.87 13.03
CA ILE A 200 -4.74 -7.67 14.48
C ILE A 200 -5.91 -6.79 14.87
N ALA A 201 -6.42 -7.03 16.07
CA ALA A 201 -7.37 -6.15 16.75
C ALA A 201 -6.94 -6.04 18.21
N PHE A 202 -6.48 -4.87 18.63
CA PHE A 202 -6.01 -4.63 19.98
C PHE A 202 -6.27 -3.17 20.40
N GLN A 203 -6.84 -2.94 21.57
CA GLN A 203 -7.10 -1.62 22.17
C GLN A 203 -7.73 -0.58 21.22
N GLY A 204 -8.77 -0.99 20.44
CA GLY A 204 -9.45 -0.10 19.50
C GLY A 204 -8.79 -0.01 18.11
N GLU A 205 -7.53 -0.38 18.00
CA GLU A 205 -6.81 -0.46 16.72
C GLU A 205 -7.18 -1.74 15.98
N ARG A 206 -7.44 -1.62 14.69
CA ARG A 206 -7.73 -2.77 13.81
C ARG A 206 -6.94 -2.61 12.54
N LEU A 207 -6.04 -3.55 12.34
CA LEU A 207 -5.28 -3.65 11.10
C LEU A 207 -5.65 -4.95 10.41
N PHE A 208 -5.80 -4.84 9.11
CA PHE A 208 -6.01 -5.98 8.24
C PHE A 208 -5.32 -5.69 6.92
N HIS A 209 -4.57 -6.64 6.40
CA HIS A 209 -4.10 -6.60 5.04
C HIS A 209 -4.20 -7.98 4.40
N VAL A 210 -4.50 -7.99 3.12
CA VAL A 210 -4.44 -9.17 2.27
C VAL A 210 -3.80 -8.76 0.94
N GLU A 211 -2.93 -9.60 0.46
CA GLU A 211 -2.30 -9.45 -0.84
C GLU A 211 -2.18 -10.81 -1.50
N GLY A 212 -2.57 -10.90 -2.76
CA GLY A 212 -2.40 -12.10 -3.57
C GLY A 212 -2.04 -11.74 -4.99
N GLY A 213 -1.22 -12.58 -5.61
CA GLY A 213 -0.78 -12.29 -6.98
C GLY A 213 0.05 -13.39 -7.60
N VAL A 214 0.52 -13.09 -8.79
CA VAL A 214 1.35 -13.96 -9.61
C VAL A 214 2.62 -13.22 -10.01
N ARG A 215 3.77 -13.91 -9.96
CA ARG A 215 5.03 -13.48 -10.56
C ARG A 215 5.36 -14.42 -11.72
N ILE A 216 5.68 -13.85 -12.87
CA ILE A 216 6.07 -14.59 -14.06
C ILE A 216 7.46 -14.14 -14.46
N PHE A 217 8.40 -15.09 -14.53
CA PHE A 217 9.80 -14.84 -14.83
C PHE A 217 10.13 -15.13 -16.28
N ALA A 218 10.51 -14.11 -17.02
CA ALA A 218 10.97 -14.22 -18.40
C ALA A 218 12.36 -14.88 -18.46
N THR A 219 13.22 -14.55 -17.48
CA THR A 219 14.54 -15.16 -17.30
C THR A 219 14.66 -15.71 -15.86
N THR A 220 15.82 -16.26 -15.48
CA THR A 220 16.11 -16.66 -14.10
C THR A 220 16.11 -15.49 -13.12
N HIS A 221 16.37 -14.28 -13.61
CA HIS A 221 16.58 -13.08 -12.79
C HIS A 221 15.46 -12.05 -12.94
N LEU A 222 14.87 -11.91 -14.13
CA LEU A 222 13.91 -10.86 -14.43
C LEU A 222 12.50 -11.42 -14.62
N GLY A 223 11.54 -10.78 -14.00
CA GLY A 223 10.12 -11.12 -14.08
C GLY A 223 9.20 -9.93 -13.90
N PHE A 224 7.93 -10.22 -14.03
CA PHE A 224 6.83 -9.30 -13.80
C PHE A 224 5.93 -9.85 -12.69
N SER A 225 5.30 -8.96 -11.96
CA SER A 225 4.29 -9.29 -10.97
C SER A 225 2.99 -8.58 -11.25
N GLY A 226 1.90 -9.19 -10.85
CA GLY A 226 0.58 -8.59 -10.86
C GLY A 226 -0.31 -9.27 -9.85
N GLY A 227 -1.27 -8.52 -9.31
CA GLY A 227 -2.16 -9.05 -8.28
C GLY A 227 -3.07 -7.98 -7.71
N TYR A 228 -3.59 -8.27 -6.53
CA TYR A 228 -4.50 -7.42 -5.81
C TYR A 228 -4.09 -7.28 -4.35
N LYS A 229 -4.20 -6.06 -3.82
CA LYS A 229 -3.89 -5.72 -2.43
C LYS A 229 -5.07 -5.00 -1.80
N ALA A 230 -5.44 -5.38 -0.59
CA ALA A 230 -6.41 -4.67 0.21
C ALA A 230 -5.88 -4.47 1.62
N GLN A 231 -6.09 -3.29 2.18
CA GLN A 231 -5.61 -2.90 3.50
C GLN A 231 -6.69 -2.10 4.24
N ARG A 232 -6.76 -2.28 5.54
CA ARG A 232 -7.62 -1.51 6.43
C ARG A 232 -6.83 -1.13 7.66
N TYR A 233 -6.74 0.17 7.92
CA TYR A 233 -6.12 0.74 9.11
C TYR A 233 -7.18 1.53 9.87
N ARG A 234 -7.46 1.13 11.10
CA ARG A 234 -8.22 1.93 12.06
C ARG A 234 -7.29 2.28 13.21
N VAL A 235 -7.08 3.56 13.39
CA VAL A 235 -6.14 4.10 14.39
C VAL A 235 -6.82 5.24 15.13
N GLU A 236 -6.68 5.19 16.44
CA GLU A 236 -7.16 6.22 17.37
C GLU A 236 -5.97 6.73 18.17
N LYS A 237 -5.88 8.03 18.32
CA LYS A 237 -4.87 8.68 19.14
C LYS A 237 -5.47 9.92 19.78
N ASP A 238 -5.62 9.90 21.10
CA ASP A 238 -6.32 10.94 21.84
C ASP A 238 -7.76 11.10 21.28
N ASP A 239 -8.16 12.31 20.89
CA ASP A 239 -9.45 12.56 20.22
C ASP A 239 -9.39 12.43 18.70
N ASP A 240 -8.21 12.17 18.15
CA ASP A 240 -8.01 11.97 16.71
C ASP A 240 -8.33 10.53 16.32
N PHE A 241 -8.99 10.40 15.19
CA PHE A 241 -9.37 9.11 14.64
C PHE A 241 -9.12 9.09 13.13
N ILE A 242 -8.62 7.97 12.63
CA ILE A 242 -8.55 7.73 11.21
C ILE A 242 -8.86 6.28 10.88
N LEU A 243 -9.77 6.09 9.94
CA LEU A 243 -10.07 4.83 9.29
C LEU A 243 -9.73 4.97 7.81
N VAL A 244 -8.67 4.31 7.36
CA VAL A 244 -8.32 4.22 5.95
C VAL A 244 -8.49 2.79 5.49
N ARG A 245 -9.24 2.61 4.41
CA ARG A 245 -9.32 1.36 3.65
C ARG A 245 -8.80 1.66 2.26
N THR A 246 -7.87 0.87 1.79
CA THR A 246 -7.39 0.94 0.41
C THR A 246 -7.46 -0.43 -0.22
N HIS A 247 -7.81 -0.47 -1.48
CA HIS A 247 -7.79 -1.70 -2.26
C HIS A 247 -7.53 -1.39 -3.72
N GLY A 248 -6.93 -2.34 -4.42
CA GLY A 248 -6.72 -2.19 -5.85
C GLY A 248 -5.70 -3.17 -6.42
N PRO A 249 -5.63 -3.24 -7.74
CA PRO A 249 -4.63 -4.04 -8.43
C PRO A 249 -3.24 -3.41 -8.30
N PHE A 250 -2.22 -4.25 -8.36
CA PHE A 250 -0.84 -3.84 -8.50
C PHE A 250 -0.16 -4.56 -9.68
N PHE A 251 0.88 -3.94 -10.20
CA PHE A 251 1.75 -4.49 -11.23
C PHE A 251 3.18 -4.03 -10.99
N GLY A 252 4.16 -4.82 -11.38
CA GLY A 252 5.55 -4.48 -11.12
C GLY A 252 6.58 -5.31 -11.85
N GLY A 253 7.83 -4.88 -11.73
CA GLY A 253 9.00 -5.61 -12.15
C GLY A 253 9.69 -6.29 -10.96
N VAL A 254 10.20 -7.50 -11.17
CA VAL A 254 10.88 -8.31 -10.17
C VAL A 254 12.26 -8.66 -10.66
N PHE A 255 13.26 -8.46 -9.82
CA PHE A 255 14.64 -8.91 -10.04
C PHE A 255 15.05 -9.89 -8.94
N ARG A 256 15.56 -11.06 -9.33
CA ARG A 256 16.09 -12.11 -8.45
C ARG A 256 17.61 -12.22 -8.54
N PHE A 257 18.30 -12.46 -7.40
CA PHE A 257 19.75 -12.66 -7.34
C PHE A 257 20.18 -13.50 -6.13
#